data_e09d13ef5d825cf86e26f2dbf6f039f5
#
_entry.id   e09d13ef5d825cf86e26f2dbf6f039f5
#
_cell.length_a   1.000
_cell.length_b   1.000
_cell.length_c   1.000
_cell.angle_alpha   90.00
_cell.angle_beta   90.00
_cell.angle_gamma   90.00
#
_symmetry.space_group_name_H-M   'P 1'
#
loop_
_entity.id
_entity.type
_entity.pdbx_description
1 polymer ?
#
loop_
_entity_poly.entity_id
_entity_poly.type
_entity_poly.pdbx_seq_one_letter_code
_entity_poly.pdbx_strand_id
1 'polypeptide(L)'
;HVHHFFYKRTLYVLAKLYDLIENSQYSDLLRIMFTSQIINISKMNRYRPQVSFPYNPLSGTMYISSMISEANPFNAYRGKVKKFTDALKFNKDNSCCISTGSTTQLQMDDNTCDYIFTDPPFGDNLNYSELSFLWESWLRIITNSEYEAIVNPTMGKALPEYQELMTKCFCEYFRVLKPNRWMTVEFHNSKNAVWNAIQEALQRAGFIVADVRTLDKQGSSFKQITNASAVKQDLVISVYKPKESFKQEILSKAGSEETVWAFVRQHLANIPVVVHSGEKIEIVSERQAYLLFDRMVAYHIMQGLPIPIDSSDFYCGLDERFLKRDGMYFLPDQINEYDTARIIADIEPIQFSLFVTNEKTAISWLYQQLSDEYGGPKTYAEIQPKFMQEVKAVDKYEEMPELQVILEENFIKDDNGRWYIPDVTKEGDVAKLREKNLIKEFEGYMASKGKLKSFRSEAIRVGFSKLWKEKNYKAIVDLADRLPDVTVQEDPNILMYYDISLSRV
;
A
#
# COMPACT_ATOMS: atom_id res chain seq x y z
N HIS A 1 -5.18 34.65 -28.37
CA HIS A 1 -6.58 34.86 -27.97
C HIS A 1 -7.36 33.54 -28.15
N VAL A 2 -8.28 33.22 -27.25
CA VAL A 2 -9.06 31.96 -27.22
C VAL A 2 -9.88 31.74 -28.50
N HIS A 3 -10.38 32.81 -29.15
CA HIS A 3 -11.14 32.67 -30.37
C HIS A 3 -10.36 32.01 -31.54
N HIS A 4 -9.02 32.00 -31.51
CA HIS A 4 -8.22 31.30 -32.52
C HIS A 4 -8.33 29.77 -32.42
N PHE A 5 -8.73 29.21 -31.28
CA PHE A 5 -8.97 27.79 -31.11
C PHE A 5 -10.27 27.31 -31.77
N PHE A 6 -11.10 28.19 -32.30
CA PHE A 6 -12.37 27.81 -32.91
C PHE A 6 -12.46 28.26 -34.36
N TYR A 7 -13.25 27.57 -35.17
CA TYR A 7 -13.71 28.09 -36.45
C TYR A 7 -14.77 29.16 -36.22
N LYS A 8 -14.85 30.18 -37.10
CA LYS A 8 -15.78 31.30 -36.94
C LYS A 8 -17.23 30.87 -36.77
N ARG A 9 -17.67 29.85 -37.54
CA ARG A 9 -19.05 29.32 -37.45
C ARG A 9 -19.28 28.60 -36.10
N THR A 10 -18.32 27.79 -35.64
CA THR A 10 -18.38 27.11 -34.36
C THR A 10 -18.40 28.12 -33.22
N LEU A 11 -17.53 29.11 -33.24
CA LEU A 11 -17.49 30.20 -32.25
C LEU A 11 -18.83 30.97 -32.17
N TYR A 12 -19.45 31.28 -33.32
CA TYR A 12 -20.76 31.93 -33.35
C TYR A 12 -21.84 31.07 -32.67
N VAL A 13 -21.90 29.78 -32.99
CA VAL A 13 -22.87 28.87 -32.39
C VAL A 13 -22.63 28.74 -30.88
N LEU A 14 -21.38 28.64 -30.46
CA LEU A 14 -21.02 28.56 -29.04
C LEU A 14 -21.39 29.83 -28.28
N ALA A 15 -21.13 31.02 -28.86
CA ALA A 15 -21.51 32.30 -28.26
C ALA A 15 -23.02 32.40 -28.06
N LYS A 16 -23.80 32.01 -29.08
CA LYS A 16 -25.27 32.00 -28.98
C LYS A 16 -25.78 31.00 -27.98
N LEU A 17 -25.18 29.80 -27.92
CA LEU A 17 -25.54 28.81 -26.93
C LEU A 17 -25.21 29.29 -25.50
N TYR A 18 -24.06 29.92 -25.31
CA TYR A 18 -23.65 30.48 -24.02
C TYR A 18 -24.60 31.59 -23.55
N ASP A 19 -25.02 32.48 -24.46
CA ASP A 19 -26.04 33.51 -24.20
C ASP A 19 -27.36 32.88 -23.69
N LEU A 20 -27.82 31.83 -24.33
CA LEU A 20 -29.03 31.10 -23.91
C LEU A 20 -28.86 30.43 -22.53
N ILE A 21 -27.66 29.91 -22.24
CA ILE A 21 -27.33 29.31 -20.96
C ILE A 21 -27.36 30.35 -19.84
N GLU A 22 -26.75 31.52 -20.05
CA GLU A 22 -26.72 32.61 -19.05
C GLU A 22 -28.12 33.08 -18.65
N ASN A 23 -29.07 33.07 -19.62
CA ASN A 23 -30.47 33.46 -19.40
C ASN A 23 -31.37 32.30 -18.91
N SER A 24 -30.81 31.11 -18.64
CA SER A 24 -31.57 29.94 -18.18
C SER A 24 -31.60 29.85 -16.65
N GLN A 25 -32.72 29.39 -16.10
CA GLN A 25 -32.84 29.05 -14.67
C GLN A 25 -31.91 27.89 -14.26
N TYR A 26 -31.36 27.14 -15.21
CA TYR A 26 -30.41 26.02 -15.00
C TYR A 26 -28.99 26.41 -15.43
N SER A 27 -28.65 27.71 -15.41
CA SER A 27 -27.37 28.22 -15.96
C SER A 27 -26.17 27.48 -15.43
N ASP A 28 -26.07 27.16 -14.13
CA ASP A 28 -24.92 26.51 -13.53
C ASP A 28 -24.72 25.07 -14.05
N LEU A 29 -25.80 24.30 -14.11
CA LEU A 29 -25.75 22.95 -14.66
C LEU A 29 -25.42 22.97 -16.17
N LEU A 30 -25.98 23.89 -16.90
CA LEU A 30 -25.75 24.00 -18.32
C LEU A 30 -24.33 24.52 -18.64
N ARG A 31 -23.71 25.35 -17.77
CA ARG A 31 -22.30 25.76 -17.89
C ARG A 31 -21.38 24.54 -17.75
N ILE A 32 -21.63 23.64 -16.84
CA ILE A 32 -20.84 22.39 -16.69
C ILE A 32 -20.98 21.54 -17.96
N MET A 33 -22.20 21.38 -18.49
CA MET A 33 -22.43 20.68 -19.74
C MET A 33 -21.71 21.36 -20.90
N PHE A 34 -21.78 22.69 -20.99
CA PHE A 34 -21.15 23.51 -22.03
C PHE A 34 -19.63 23.34 -22.03
N THR A 35 -18.97 23.53 -20.89
CA THR A 35 -17.52 23.43 -20.75
C THR A 35 -16.99 22.01 -21.05
N SER A 36 -17.78 20.98 -20.79
CA SER A 36 -17.41 19.58 -21.03
C SER A 36 -17.15 19.22 -22.51
N GLN A 37 -17.56 20.07 -23.47
CA GLN A 37 -17.39 19.84 -24.91
C GLN A 37 -16.45 20.85 -25.59
N ILE A 38 -15.99 21.86 -24.89
CA ILE A 38 -15.20 22.96 -25.46
C ILE A 38 -13.96 22.49 -26.20
N ILE A 39 -13.20 21.55 -25.59
CA ILE A 39 -12.00 20.97 -26.23
C ILE A 39 -12.38 20.16 -27.48
N ASN A 40 -13.40 19.32 -27.39
CA ASN A 40 -13.80 18.40 -28.46
C ASN A 40 -14.28 19.15 -29.73
N ILE A 41 -14.84 20.31 -29.56
CA ILE A 41 -15.34 21.15 -30.68
C ILE A 41 -14.39 22.28 -31.08
N SER A 42 -13.20 22.33 -30.44
CA SER A 42 -12.11 23.22 -30.78
C SER A 42 -11.24 22.66 -31.92
N LYS A 43 -10.32 23.49 -32.44
CA LYS A 43 -9.29 23.07 -33.39
C LYS A 43 -8.24 22.11 -32.79
N MET A 44 -8.27 21.88 -31.48
CA MET A 44 -7.44 20.83 -30.84
C MET A 44 -7.93 19.41 -31.14
N ASN A 45 -9.17 19.27 -31.64
CA ASN A 45 -9.67 17.97 -32.12
C ASN A 45 -8.97 17.59 -33.43
N ARG A 46 -7.94 16.74 -33.29
CA ARG A 46 -7.11 16.32 -34.44
C ARG A 46 -7.76 15.21 -35.25
N TYR A 47 -7.51 15.21 -36.56
CA TYR A 47 -7.91 14.12 -37.43
C TYR A 47 -6.84 13.01 -37.43
N ARG A 48 -7.27 11.76 -37.16
CA ARG A 48 -6.46 10.55 -37.33
C ARG A 48 -7.28 9.51 -38.09
N PRO A 49 -6.82 9.06 -39.26
CA PRO A 49 -7.52 7.99 -40.01
C PRO A 49 -7.77 6.78 -39.09
N GLN A 50 -8.96 6.20 -39.18
CA GLN A 50 -9.40 4.99 -38.46
C GLN A 50 -9.54 5.12 -36.92
N VAL A 51 -9.06 6.20 -36.29
CA VAL A 51 -9.05 6.36 -34.82
C VAL A 51 -9.84 7.60 -34.36
N SER A 52 -10.05 8.59 -35.23
CA SER A 52 -10.60 9.89 -34.85
C SER A 52 -12.13 9.91 -34.83
N PHE A 53 -12.77 9.03 -34.09
CA PHE A 53 -14.21 9.09 -33.98
C PHE A 53 -14.68 8.91 -32.53
N PRO A 54 -15.57 9.79 -32.03
CA PRO A 54 -15.99 11.06 -32.62
C PRO A 54 -14.99 12.21 -32.35
N TYR A 55 -14.12 12.10 -31.33
CA TYR A 55 -13.19 13.17 -30.90
C TYR A 55 -11.84 12.60 -30.50
N ASN A 56 -10.76 13.33 -30.81
CA ASN A 56 -9.39 12.89 -30.52
C ASN A 56 -8.45 14.06 -30.18
N PRO A 57 -8.79 14.95 -29.22
CA PRO A 57 -7.84 15.93 -28.71
C PRO A 57 -6.70 15.24 -27.98
N LEU A 58 -5.52 15.86 -27.95
CA LEU A 58 -4.38 15.36 -27.18
C LEU A 58 -4.48 15.90 -25.76
N SER A 59 -4.70 15.00 -24.80
CA SER A 59 -4.83 15.37 -23.38
C SER A 59 -3.56 16.02 -22.84
N GLY A 60 -3.70 16.97 -21.92
CA GLY A 60 -2.58 17.65 -21.25
C GLY A 60 -1.76 18.56 -22.15
N THR A 61 -2.31 19.01 -23.29
CA THR A 61 -1.65 19.93 -24.22
C THR A 61 -2.63 20.91 -24.86
N MET A 62 -2.12 22.05 -25.32
CA MET A 62 -2.84 23.00 -26.19
C MET A 62 -2.48 22.80 -27.68
N TYR A 63 -2.15 21.54 -28.05
CA TYR A 63 -1.66 21.22 -29.39
C TYR A 63 -2.75 21.27 -30.45
N ILE A 64 -2.53 22.07 -31.49
CA ILE A 64 -3.32 22.12 -32.71
C ILE A 64 -2.56 21.38 -33.81
N SER A 65 -3.12 20.31 -34.33
CA SER A 65 -2.49 19.52 -35.39
C SER A 65 -2.65 20.16 -36.75
N SER A 66 -1.82 19.74 -37.72
CA SER A 66 -1.92 20.15 -39.11
C SER A 66 -3.26 19.68 -39.76
N MET A 67 -3.77 18.54 -39.32
CA MET A 67 -5.08 18.02 -39.73
C MET A 67 -6.07 18.08 -38.59
N ILE A 68 -7.13 18.83 -38.73
CA ILE A 68 -8.15 19.07 -37.72
C ILE A 68 -9.43 18.35 -38.12
N SER A 69 -10.07 17.67 -37.16
CA SER A 69 -11.41 17.13 -37.32
C SER A 69 -12.41 18.12 -36.77
N GLU A 70 -13.14 18.82 -37.64
CA GLU A 70 -14.16 19.78 -37.18
C GLU A 70 -15.38 19.02 -36.68
N ALA A 71 -15.72 19.20 -35.42
CA ALA A 71 -16.90 18.60 -34.81
C ALA A 71 -18.11 19.52 -34.95
N ASN A 72 -19.27 18.95 -35.26
CA ASN A 72 -20.53 19.68 -35.27
C ASN A 72 -21.01 19.95 -33.82
N PRO A 73 -21.10 21.20 -33.38
CA PRO A 73 -21.51 21.53 -32.00
C PRO A 73 -22.88 21.00 -31.61
N PHE A 74 -23.85 21.00 -32.52
CA PHE A 74 -25.21 20.49 -32.23
C PHE A 74 -25.21 19.00 -31.95
N ASN A 75 -24.45 18.21 -32.71
CA ASN A 75 -24.34 16.77 -32.48
C ASN A 75 -23.57 16.45 -31.17
N ALA A 76 -22.51 17.24 -30.89
CA ALA A 76 -21.73 17.10 -29.68
C ALA A 76 -22.59 17.31 -28.43
N TYR A 77 -23.33 18.38 -28.36
CA TYR A 77 -24.19 18.69 -27.22
C TYR A 77 -25.41 17.76 -27.15
N ARG A 78 -26.02 17.36 -28.27
CA ARG A 78 -27.14 16.42 -28.27
C ARG A 78 -26.74 15.08 -27.62
N GLY A 79 -25.57 14.56 -27.97
CA GLY A 79 -25.04 13.33 -27.37
C GLY A 79 -24.72 13.51 -25.87
N LYS A 80 -24.30 14.73 -25.48
CA LYS A 80 -23.95 15.04 -24.10
C LYS A 80 -25.17 15.19 -23.19
N VAL A 81 -26.27 15.78 -23.69
CA VAL A 81 -27.53 15.96 -22.92
C VAL A 81 -27.99 14.64 -22.31
N LYS A 82 -28.04 13.56 -23.10
CA LYS A 82 -28.46 12.26 -22.58
C LYS A 82 -27.57 11.79 -21.41
N LYS A 83 -26.25 11.81 -21.60
CA LYS A 83 -25.28 11.44 -20.56
C LYS A 83 -25.39 12.30 -19.30
N PHE A 84 -25.66 13.60 -19.51
CA PHE A 84 -25.80 14.54 -18.40
C PHE A 84 -27.09 14.30 -17.62
N THR A 85 -28.20 14.04 -18.33
CA THR A 85 -29.48 13.68 -17.69
C THR A 85 -29.36 12.39 -16.87
N ASP A 86 -28.64 11.39 -17.38
CA ASP A 86 -28.41 10.14 -16.64
C ASP A 86 -27.51 10.38 -15.40
N ALA A 87 -26.49 11.21 -15.52
CA ALA A 87 -25.61 11.58 -14.42
C ALA A 87 -26.34 12.38 -13.31
N LEU A 88 -27.34 13.16 -13.63
CA LEU A 88 -28.12 13.95 -12.66
C LEU A 88 -29.20 13.16 -11.92
N LYS A 89 -29.38 11.87 -12.22
CA LYS A 89 -30.30 10.98 -11.49
C LYS A 89 -29.75 10.51 -10.14
N PHE A 90 -28.76 11.22 -9.58
CA PHE A 90 -28.24 10.91 -8.26
C PHE A 90 -29.25 11.10 -7.15
N ASN A 91 -29.22 10.21 -6.16
CA ASN A 91 -29.78 10.51 -4.86
C ASN A 91 -29.06 11.75 -4.31
N LYS A 92 -29.82 12.71 -3.83
CA LYS A 92 -29.28 13.88 -3.13
C LYS A 92 -28.78 13.44 -1.75
N ASP A 93 -27.59 12.87 -1.71
CA ASP A 93 -26.87 12.69 -0.46
C ASP A 93 -26.18 14.03 -0.14
N ASN A 94 -26.57 14.65 0.95
CA ASN A 94 -26.02 15.93 1.39
C ASN A 94 -24.74 15.77 2.22
N SER A 95 -24.09 14.61 2.16
CA SER A 95 -22.87 14.29 2.92
C SER A 95 -21.58 14.81 2.29
N CYS A 96 -21.63 15.40 1.09
CA CYS A 96 -20.47 15.90 0.36
C CYS A 96 -20.47 17.43 0.27
N CYS A 97 -19.32 18.04 0.62
CA CYS A 97 -19.04 19.45 0.41
C CYS A 97 -17.93 19.61 -0.62
N ILE A 98 -18.18 20.38 -1.68
CA ILE A 98 -17.17 20.70 -2.71
C ILE A 98 -16.87 22.20 -2.64
N SER A 99 -15.59 22.53 -2.45
CA SER A 99 -15.12 23.92 -2.43
C SER A 99 -13.92 24.11 -3.34
N THR A 100 -13.72 25.34 -3.81
CA THR A 100 -12.55 25.75 -4.59
C THR A 100 -11.81 26.83 -3.81
N GLY A 101 -10.51 26.64 -3.62
CA GLY A 101 -9.67 27.57 -2.88
C GLY A 101 -8.21 27.22 -2.95
N SER A 102 -7.37 28.03 -2.31
CA SER A 102 -5.95 27.70 -2.16
C SER A 102 -5.74 26.69 -1.03
N THR A 103 -5.01 25.62 -1.29
CA THR A 103 -4.62 24.64 -0.26
C THR A 103 -3.55 25.17 0.68
N THR A 104 -2.97 26.35 0.43
CA THR A 104 -2.08 27.02 1.39
C THR A 104 -2.85 27.68 2.54
N GLN A 105 -4.18 27.71 2.48
CA GLN A 105 -5.06 28.25 3.52
C GLN A 105 -6.44 27.60 3.42
N LEU A 106 -6.64 26.49 4.11
CA LEU A 106 -7.91 25.77 4.14
C LEU A 106 -8.90 26.42 5.13
N GLN A 107 -10.16 26.57 4.70
CA GLN A 107 -11.25 27.07 5.53
C GLN A 107 -11.82 25.95 6.41
N MET A 108 -10.96 25.34 7.22
CA MET A 108 -11.26 24.23 8.10
C MET A 108 -10.55 24.42 9.45
N ASP A 109 -11.18 23.99 10.52
CA ASP A 109 -10.57 24.05 11.86
C ASP A 109 -9.44 23.02 12.00
N ASP A 110 -8.56 23.25 12.98
CA ASP A 110 -7.48 22.34 13.31
C ASP A 110 -8.01 20.97 13.74
N ASN A 111 -7.34 19.91 13.32
CA ASN A 111 -7.64 18.52 13.74
C ASN A 111 -9.09 18.09 13.49
N THR A 112 -9.65 18.45 12.33
CA THR A 112 -11.02 18.08 11.93
C THR A 112 -11.08 16.90 10.98
N CYS A 113 -10.06 16.70 10.14
CA CYS A 113 -10.03 15.65 9.12
C CYS A 113 -9.57 14.32 9.69
N ASP A 114 -10.27 13.24 9.35
CA ASP A 114 -9.87 11.87 9.69
C ASP A 114 -8.91 11.25 8.68
N TYR A 115 -8.97 11.69 7.42
CA TYR A 115 -8.11 11.20 6.35
C TYR A 115 -8.00 12.23 5.23
N ILE A 116 -6.82 12.33 4.60
CA ILE A 116 -6.58 13.16 3.43
C ILE A 116 -6.06 12.29 2.30
N PHE A 117 -6.67 12.43 1.11
CA PHE A 117 -6.10 11.96 -0.14
C PHE A 117 -5.82 13.17 -1.04
N THR A 118 -4.62 13.28 -1.57
CA THR A 118 -4.23 14.41 -2.42
C THR A 118 -3.43 13.95 -3.63
N ASP A 119 -3.73 14.56 -4.77
CA ASP A 119 -3.03 14.46 -6.04
C ASP A 119 -2.51 15.87 -6.39
N PRO A 120 -1.31 16.23 -5.88
CA PRO A 120 -0.77 17.58 -6.07
C PRO A 120 -0.18 17.76 -7.46
N PRO A 121 0.07 19.01 -7.90
CA PRO A 121 0.78 19.24 -9.15
C PRO A 121 2.16 18.60 -9.20
N PHE A 122 2.49 17.94 -10.32
CA PHE A 122 3.71 17.13 -10.48
C PHE A 122 4.94 17.93 -10.95
N GLY A 123 5.12 19.14 -10.48
CA GLY A 123 6.24 19.99 -10.84
C GLY A 123 6.15 20.53 -12.28
N ASP A 124 7.04 20.13 -13.19
CA ASP A 124 7.09 20.61 -14.58
C ASP A 124 6.29 19.77 -15.58
N ASN A 125 5.47 18.84 -15.11
CA ASN A 125 4.73 17.94 -16.00
C ASN A 125 3.63 18.64 -16.78
N LEU A 126 2.81 19.45 -16.11
CA LEU A 126 1.64 20.14 -16.65
C LEU A 126 1.58 21.58 -16.15
N ASN A 127 1.22 22.51 -17.04
CA ASN A 127 0.89 23.88 -16.69
C ASN A 127 -0.64 23.99 -16.61
N TYR A 128 -1.19 23.77 -15.42
CA TYR A 128 -2.63 23.61 -15.22
C TYR A 128 -3.42 24.88 -15.57
N SER A 129 -2.91 26.06 -15.19
CA SER A 129 -3.55 27.34 -15.54
C SER A 129 -3.62 27.59 -17.06
N GLU A 130 -2.56 27.21 -17.80
CA GLU A 130 -2.55 27.31 -19.25
C GLU A 130 -3.61 26.37 -19.88
N LEU A 131 -3.70 25.15 -19.38
CA LEU A 131 -4.67 24.17 -19.87
C LEU A 131 -6.11 24.57 -19.55
N SER A 132 -6.35 25.18 -18.39
CA SER A 132 -7.67 25.65 -17.95
C SER A 132 -8.13 26.90 -18.70
N PHE A 133 -7.23 27.68 -19.30
CA PHE A 133 -7.51 28.95 -19.95
C PHE A 133 -8.63 28.89 -20.98
N LEU A 134 -8.78 27.76 -21.67
CA LEU A 134 -9.83 27.63 -22.68
C LEU A 134 -11.23 27.63 -22.06
N TRP A 135 -11.44 26.98 -20.93
CA TRP A 135 -12.71 26.98 -20.20
C TRP A 135 -12.91 28.27 -19.44
N GLU A 136 -11.87 28.74 -18.75
CA GLU A 136 -11.90 29.96 -17.94
C GLU A 136 -12.31 31.18 -18.76
N SER A 137 -11.85 31.25 -20.01
CA SER A 137 -12.26 32.33 -20.94
C SER A 137 -13.76 32.39 -21.21
N TRP A 138 -14.44 31.23 -21.24
CA TRP A 138 -15.89 31.18 -21.36
C TRP A 138 -16.60 31.50 -20.06
N LEU A 139 -16.04 31.05 -18.95
CA LEU A 139 -16.57 31.28 -17.61
C LEU A 139 -16.29 32.70 -17.09
N ARG A 140 -15.50 33.50 -17.82
CA ARG A 140 -15.06 34.84 -17.44
C ARG A 140 -14.30 34.91 -16.13
N ILE A 141 -13.52 33.88 -15.86
CA ILE A 141 -12.60 33.78 -14.72
C ILE A 141 -11.20 33.57 -15.25
N ILE A 142 -10.19 33.89 -14.46
CA ILE A 142 -8.78 33.63 -14.77
C ILE A 142 -8.11 33.16 -13.49
N THR A 143 -7.48 31.98 -13.53
CA THR A 143 -6.66 31.47 -12.42
C THR A 143 -5.47 32.42 -12.22
N ASN A 144 -5.23 32.81 -10.97
CA ASN A 144 -4.01 33.51 -10.61
C ASN A 144 -2.84 32.52 -10.60
N SER A 145 -2.06 32.52 -11.67
CA SER A 145 -0.93 31.61 -11.86
C SER A 145 0.27 31.91 -10.95
N GLU A 146 0.28 33.05 -10.22
CA GLU A 146 1.34 33.40 -9.28
C GLU A 146 1.45 32.34 -8.16
N TYR A 147 0.32 31.84 -7.68
CA TYR A 147 0.25 30.86 -6.58
C TYR A 147 0.12 29.40 -7.08
N GLU A 148 0.27 29.17 -8.36
CA GLU A 148 0.26 27.82 -8.93
C GLU A 148 1.55 27.09 -8.57
N ALA A 149 1.46 25.93 -7.92
CA ALA A 149 2.60 25.13 -7.51
C ALA A 149 3.14 24.28 -8.67
N ILE A 150 3.84 24.91 -9.59
CA ILE A 150 4.48 24.27 -10.75
C ILE A 150 5.94 24.71 -10.87
N VAL A 151 6.72 23.94 -11.60
CA VAL A 151 8.05 24.35 -12.06
C VAL A 151 7.92 24.84 -13.50
N ASN A 152 8.07 26.14 -13.70
CA ASN A 152 7.99 26.78 -15.02
C ASN A 152 9.00 27.94 -15.13
N PRO A 153 10.17 27.71 -15.76
CA PRO A 153 11.21 28.74 -15.88
C PRO A 153 10.76 30.01 -16.62
N THR A 154 9.84 29.89 -17.58
CA THR A 154 9.31 31.05 -18.32
C THR A 154 8.44 31.96 -17.46
N MET A 155 7.88 31.44 -16.39
CA MET A 155 7.12 32.17 -15.37
C MET A 155 7.96 32.57 -14.15
N GLY A 156 9.28 32.33 -14.20
CA GLY A 156 10.19 32.59 -13.09
C GLY A 156 10.01 31.65 -11.90
N LYS A 157 9.42 30.48 -12.09
CA LYS A 157 9.17 29.48 -11.05
C LYS A 157 10.15 28.33 -11.18
N ALA A 158 11.12 28.27 -10.30
CA ALA A 158 12.07 27.19 -10.19
C ALA A 158 11.65 26.13 -9.15
N LEU A 159 12.45 25.11 -8.94
CA LEU A 159 12.17 24.05 -7.99
C LEU A 159 12.02 24.52 -6.52
N PRO A 160 12.83 25.51 -6.02
CA PRO A 160 12.66 26.01 -4.66
C PRO A 160 11.29 26.66 -4.40
N GLU A 161 10.78 27.46 -5.34
CA GLU A 161 9.46 28.11 -5.24
C GLU A 161 8.34 27.07 -5.23
N TYR A 162 8.46 26.02 -6.06
CA TYR A 162 7.55 24.90 -6.06
C TYR A 162 7.57 24.18 -4.69
N GLN A 163 8.75 23.87 -4.17
CA GLN A 163 8.92 23.21 -2.87
C GLN A 163 8.35 24.04 -1.73
N GLU A 164 8.55 25.35 -1.75
CA GLU A 164 8.00 26.25 -0.72
C GLU A 164 6.45 26.26 -0.73
N LEU A 165 5.83 26.34 -1.90
CA LEU A 165 4.38 26.28 -2.04
C LEU A 165 3.83 24.92 -1.58
N MET A 166 4.48 23.82 -1.97
CA MET A 166 4.10 22.47 -1.52
C MET A 166 4.24 22.32 0.00
N THR A 167 5.30 22.88 0.58
CA THR A 167 5.47 22.89 2.04
C THR A 167 4.30 23.61 2.73
N LYS A 168 3.89 24.78 2.23
CA LYS A 168 2.74 25.51 2.79
C LYS A 168 1.45 24.70 2.70
N CYS A 169 1.21 24.03 1.55
CA CYS A 169 0.06 23.13 1.41
C CYS A 169 0.09 21.96 2.39
N PHE A 170 1.23 21.31 2.54
CA PHE A 170 1.36 20.20 3.48
C PHE A 170 1.29 20.66 4.95
N CYS A 171 1.73 21.86 5.29
CA CYS A 171 1.51 22.44 6.63
C CYS A 171 0.02 22.61 6.93
N GLU A 172 -0.77 23.07 5.95
CA GLU A 172 -2.22 23.17 6.10
C GLU A 172 -2.90 21.80 6.23
N TYR A 173 -2.48 20.82 5.42
CA TYR A 173 -2.95 19.45 5.57
C TYR A 173 -2.59 18.87 6.95
N PHE A 174 -1.39 19.14 7.43
CA PHE A 174 -0.97 18.73 8.78
C PHE A 174 -1.81 19.41 9.87
N ARG A 175 -2.14 20.69 9.72
CA ARG A 175 -2.96 21.44 10.65
C ARG A 175 -4.36 20.83 10.80
N VAL A 176 -5.04 20.58 9.65
CA VAL A 176 -6.44 20.11 9.66
C VAL A 176 -6.57 18.60 9.93
N LEU A 177 -5.54 17.80 9.67
CA LEU A 177 -5.55 16.37 9.95
C LEU A 177 -5.46 16.10 11.44
N LYS A 178 -6.31 15.21 11.97
CA LYS A 178 -6.26 14.78 13.37
C LYS A 178 -4.94 14.05 13.69
N PRO A 179 -4.41 14.16 14.91
CA PRO A 179 -3.28 13.34 15.37
C PRO A 179 -3.56 11.85 15.19
N ASN A 180 -2.54 11.07 14.86
CA ASN A 180 -2.61 9.64 14.57
C ASN A 180 -3.50 9.29 13.38
N ARG A 181 -3.63 10.19 12.41
CA ARG A 181 -4.37 9.98 11.16
C ARG A 181 -3.44 10.10 9.97
N TRP A 182 -3.94 9.66 8.84
CA TRP A 182 -3.16 9.39 7.63
C TRP A 182 -3.48 10.35 6.51
N MET A 183 -2.46 10.59 5.70
CA MET A 183 -2.60 11.22 4.40
C MET A 183 -1.93 10.36 3.34
N THR A 184 -2.58 10.22 2.20
CA THR A 184 -2.02 9.58 1.00
C THR A 184 -1.79 10.64 -0.07
N VAL A 185 -0.58 10.66 -0.62
CA VAL A 185 -0.18 11.55 -1.72
C VAL A 185 0.10 10.69 -2.94
N GLU A 186 -0.66 10.88 -4.01
CA GLU A 186 -0.32 10.33 -5.33
C GLU A 186 0.64 11.29 -6.02
N PHE A 187 1.75 10.80 -6.56
CA PHE A 187 2.75 11.66 -7.16
C PHE A 187 3.46 11.02 -8.34
N HIS A 188 3.63 11.77 -9.42
CA HIS A 188 4.29 11.32 -10.63
C HIS A 188 5.30 12.34 -11.15
N ASN A 189 6.59 12.00 -11.09
CA ASN A 189 7.62 12.78 -11.78
C ASN A 189 8.83 11.90 -12.09
N SER A 190 9.49 12.14 -13.23
CA SER A 190 10.68 11.40 -13.64
C SER A 190 11.99 11.97 -13.09
N LYS A 191 11.96 13.14 -12.44
CA LYS A 191 13.14 13.83 -11.93
C LYS A 191 13.32 13.58 -10.43
N ASN A 192 14.43 13.00 -10.04
CA ASN A 192 14.76 12.77 -8.63
C ASN A 192 14.73 14.04 -7.78
N ALA A 193 15.13 15.20 -8.36
CA ALA A 193 15.12 16.46 -7.64
C ALA A 193 13.72 16.90 -7.22
N VAL A 194 12.69 16.68 -8.06
CA VAL A 194 11.29 17.01 -7.73
C VAL A 194 10.75 16.04 -6.68
N TRP A 195 11.12 14.76 -6.78
CA TRP A 195 10.79 13.76 -5.78
C TRP A 195 11.35 14.12 -4.39
N ASN A 196 12.64 14.47 -4.33
CA ASN A 196 13.29 14.88 -3.09
C ASN A 196 12.62 16.15 -2.50
N ALA A 197 12.24 17.10 -3.36
CA ALA A 197 11.53 18.30 -2.92
C ALA A 197 10.16 17.99 -2.25
N ILE A 198 9.41 17.02 -2.77
CA ILE A 198 8.13 16.57 -2.16
C ILE A 198 8.38 15.87 -0.82
N GLN A 199 9.36 14.98 -0.75
CA GLN A 199 9.70 14.31 0.52
C GLN A 199 10.11 15.31 1.60
N GLU A 200 10.97 16.25 1.25
CA GLU A 200 11.41 17.29 2.17
C GLU A 200 10.25 18.22 2.59
N ALA A 201 9.36 18.56 1.67
CA ALA A 201 8.17 19.37 1.98
C ALA A 201 7.23 18.66 2.96
N LEU A 202 7.01 17.34 2.80
CA LEU A 202 6.23 16.52 3.73
C LEU A 202 6.88 16.47 5.12
N GLN A 203 8.19 16.27 5.17
CA GLN A 203 8.95 16.25 6.42
C GLN A 203 8.90 17.61 7.13
N ARG A 204 9.17 18.71 6.42
CA ARG A 204 9.09 20.07 6.97
C ARG A 204 7.71 20.42 7.53
N ALA A 205 6.64 19.89 6.96
CA ALA A 205 5.29 20.03 7.48
C ALA A 205 5.05 19.21 8.78
N GLY A 206 5.93 18.26 9.10
CA GLY A 206 5.85 17.43 10.31
C GLY A 206 5.28 16.04 10.10
N PHE A 207 5.01 15.63 8.86
CA PHE A 207 4.57 14.27 8.53
C PHE A 207 5.71 13.27 8.63
N ILE A 208 5.37 12.04 9.00
CA ILE A 208 6.28 10.90 8.98
C ILE A 208 5.87 10.00 7.83
N VAL A 209 6.81 9.70 6.92
CA VAL A 209 6.59 8.78 5.81
C VAL A 209 6.55 7.35 6.35
N ALA A 210 5.50 6.63 6.02
CA ALA A 210 5.27 5.27 6.50
C ALA A 210 5.31 4.22 5.38
N ASP A 211 5.08 4.63 4.14
CA ASP A 211 5.10 3.69 3.01
C ASP A 211 5.20 4.46 1.69
N VAL A 212 5.90 3.88 0.72
CA VAL A 212 6.00 4.40 -0.65
C VAL A 212 5.85 3.24 -1.61
N ARG A 213 4.79 3.26 -2.40
CA ARG A 213 4.48 2.21 -3.38
C ARG A 213 4.38 2.76 -4.77
N THR A 214 4.52 1.86 -5.72
CA THR A 214 4.25 2.14 -7.13
C THR A 214 2.83 1.71 -7.49
N LEU A 215 2.11 2.59 -8.18
CA LEU A 215 0.81 2.28 -8.77
C LEU A 215 1.01 1.90 -10.23
N ASP A 216 0.71 0.65 -10.58
CA ASP A 216 0.78 0.18 -11.96
C ASP A 216 -0.51 0.55 -12.70
N LYS A 217 -0.44 1.58 -13.54
CA LYS A 217 -1.58 2.04 -14.34
C LYS A 217 -1.72 1.20 -15.61
N GLN A 218 -2.85 0.53 -15.75
CA GLN A 218 -3.24 -0.08 -17.01
C GLN A 218 -3.55 1.01 -18.05
N GLY A 219 -2.58 1.36 -18.85
CA GLY A 219 -2.69 2.35 -19.92
C GLY A 219 -1.51 3.33 -19.95
N SER A 220 -0.93 3.52 -21.11
CA SER A 220 0.21 4.42 -21.31
C SER A 220 -0.25 5.82 -21.70
N SER A 221 0.29 6.85 -21.05
CA SER A 221 0.13 8.23 -21.48
C SER A 221 0.92 8.52 -22.76
N PHE A 222 0.58 9.60 -23.49
CA PHE A 222 1.31 9.99 -24.69
C PHE A 222 2.82 10.20 -24.44
N LYS A 223 3.22 10.78 -23.32
CA LYS A 223 4.63 10.97 -22.94
C LYS A 223 5.32 9.61 -22.68
N GLN A 224 4.62 8.64 -22.13
CA GLN A 224 5.16 7.29 -21.91
C GLN A 224 5.36 6.51 -23.20
N ILE A 225 4.54 6.80 -24.23
CA ILE A 225 4.68 6.16 -25.56
C ILE A 225 5.84 6.78 -26.34
N THR A 226 6.06 8.10 -26.21
CA THR A 226 7.02 8.84 -27.03
C THR A 226 8.40 9.00 -26.41
N ASN A 227 8.55 8.78 -25.12
CA ASN A 227 9.80 8.94 -24.39
C ASN A 227 10.19 7.65 -23.66
N ALA A 228 11.25 6.98 -24.11
CA ALA A 228 11.75 5.74 -23.53
C ALA A 228 12.23 5.87 -22.07
N SER A 229 12.54 7.10 -21.61
CA SER A 229 12.97 7.40 -20.23
C SER A 229 11.82 7.86 -19.33
N ALA A 230 10.56 7.88 -19.81
CA ALA A 230 9.42 8.27 -18.98
C ALA A 230 9.13 7.19 -17.93
N VAL A 231 8.99 7.61 -16.67
CA VAL A 231 8.52 6.72 -15.58
C VAL A 231 7.11 6.26 -15.92
N LYS A 232 6.88 4.96 -15.85
CA LYS A 232 5.58 4.35 -16.19
C LYS A 232 4.66 4.19 -14.99
N GLN A 233 5.17 4.35 -13.79
CA GLN A 233 4.47 4.09 -12.54
C GLN A 233 4.31 5.39 -11.76
N ASP A 234 3.15 5.60 -11.17
CA ASP A 234 2.95 6.65 -10.20
C ASP A 234 3.34 6.15 -8.80
N LEU A 235 3.73 7.06 -7.94
CA LEU A 235 4.06 6.76 -6.55
C LEU A 235 2.89 7.11 -5.65
N VAL A 236 2.58 6.21 -4.74
CA VAL A 236 1.60 6.40 -3.67
C VAL A 236 2.38 6.48 -2.36
N ILE A 237 2.40 7.67 -1.77
CA ILE A 237 3.13 7.97 -0.55
C ILE A 237 2.13 8.01 0.59
N SER A 238 2.27 7.12 1.56
CA SER A 238 1.47 7.14 2.77
C SER A 238 2.26 7.78 3.90
N VAL A 239 1.68 8.81 4.49
CA VAL A 239 2.27 9.55 5.61
C VAL A 239 1.28 9.68 6.75
N TYR A 240 1.76 9.87 7.98
CA TYR A 240 0.87 10.07 9.12
C TYR A 240 1.31 11.26 9.97
N LYS A 241 0.34 11.85 10.67
CA LYS A 241 0.55 12.86 11.69
C LYS A 241 0.81 12.17 13.04
N PRO A 242 1.97 12.36 13.70
CA PRO A 242 2.26 11.72 14.98
C PRO A 242 1.29 12.16 16.07
N LYS A 243 1.14 11.33 17.12
CA LYS A 243 0.33 11.67 18.30
C LYS A 243 0.97 12.83 19.06
N GLU A 244 0.14 13.69 19.64
CA GLU A 244 0.63 14.80 20.45
C GLU A 244 1.34 14.33 21.72
N SER A 245 0.82 13.28 22.37
CA SER A 245 1.47 12.64 23.52
C SER A 245 2.88 12.15 23.20
N PHE A 246 3.06 11.60 22.00
CA PHE A 246 4.36 11.16 21.53
C PHE A 246 5.34 12.34 21.34
N LYS A 247 4.89 13.45 20.77
CA LYS A 247 5.73 14.66 20.65
C LYS A 247 6.18 15.18 22.03
N GLN A 248 5.26 15.22 22.98
CA GLN A 248 5.56 15.64 24.35
C GLN A 248 6.52 14.68 25.05
N GLU A 249 6.34 13.36 24.87
CA GLU A 249 7.27 12.35 25.39
C GLU A 249 8.68 12.55 24.86
N ILE A 250 8.83 12.70 23.55
CA ILE A 250 10.13 12.92 22.90
C ILE A 250 10.79 14.21 23.41
N LEU A 251 10.04 15.31 23.50
CA LEU A 251 10.57 16.59 23.98
C LEU A 251 10.99 16.53 25.45
N SER A 252 10.23 15.82 26.30
CA SER A 252 10.55 15.66 27.71
C SER A 252 11.81 14.84 28.00
N LYS A 253 12.17 13.94 27.08
CA LYS A 253 13.32 13.03 27.16
C LYS A 253 14.44 13.39 26.17
N ALA A 254 14.44 14.63 25.67
CA ALA A 254 15.38 15.10 24.65
C ALA A 254 16.83 14.76 25.01
N GLY A 255 17.54 14.14 24.05
CA GLY A 255 18.95 13.75 24.21
C GLY A 255 19.19 12.39 24.90
N SER A 256 18.14 11.66 25.28
CA SER A 256 18.27 10.29 25.79
C SER A 256 18.00 9.26 24.68
N GLU A 257 18.59 8.06 24.80
CA GLU A 257 18.31 6.94 23.88
C GLU A 257 16.83 6.51 23.87
N GLU A 258 16.11 6.80 24.95
CA GLU A 258 14.67 6.49 25.00
C GLU A 258 13.86 7.20 23.93
N THR A 259 14.29 8.37 23.45
CA THR A 259 13.63 9.09 22.35
C THR A 259 13.70 8.30 21.05
N VAL A 260 14.82 7.63 20.81
CA VAL A 260 15.04 6.76 19.66
C VAL A 260 14.05 5.58 19.67
N TRP A 261 13.99 4.87 20.80
CA TRP A 261 13.15 3.69 20.93
C TRP A 261 11.66 4.03 21.00
N ALA A 262 11.31 5.19 21.55
CA ALA A 262 9.95 5.72 21.51
C ALA A 262 9.54 6.03 20.07
N PHE A 263 10.44 6.62 19.26
CA PHE A 263 10.19 6.84 17.83
C PHE A 263 9.97 5.51 17.09
N VAL A 264 10.87 4.54 17.24
CA VAL A 264 10.76 3.24 16.57
C VAL A 264 9.45 2.54 16.91
N ARG A 265 9.07 2.50 18.19
CA ARG A 265 7.78 1.93 18.61
C ARG A 265 6.59 2.62 17.97
N GLN A 266 6.57 3.95 18.01
CA GLN A 266 5.49 4.74 17.39
C GLN A 266 5.44 4.53 15.88
N HIS A 267 6.59 4.47 15.23
CA HIS A 267 6.67 4.26 13.78
C HIS A 267 6.19 2.86 13.40
N LEU A 268 6.72 1.81 14.05
CA LEU A 268 6.29 0.43 13.83
C LEU A 268 4.78 0.22 14.09
N ALA A 269 4.20 0.94 15.06
CA ALA A 269 2.76 0.89 15.34
C ALA A 269 1.91 1.51 14.21
N ASN A 270 2.49 2.39 13.42
CA ASN A 270 1.77 3.07 12.33
C ASN A 270 2.01 2.47 10.95
N ILE A 271 3.12 1.76 10.71
CA ILE A 271 3.36 1.12 9.41
C ILE A 271 2.54 -0.17 9.25
N PRO A 272 2.09 -0.49 8.02
CA PRO A 272 1.35 -1.73 7.76
C PRO A 272 2.11 -2.96 8.25
N VAL A 273 1.41 -3.87 8.91
CA VAL A 273 1.99 -5.14 9.38
C VAL A 273 2.18 -6.09 8.21
N VAL A 274 1.17 -6.18 7.35
CA VAL A 274 1.13 -7.07 6.18
C VAL A 274 0.71 -6.28 4.96
N VAL A 275 1.36 -6.55 3.85
CA VAL A 275 1.01 -6.03 2.54
C VAL A 275 0.94 -7.16 1.55
N HIS A 276 -0.16 -7.25 0.82
CA HIS A 276 -0.37 -8.26 -0.20
C HIS A 276 -0.16 -7.70 -1.60
N SER A 277 0.58 -8.42 -2.43
CA SER A 277 0.69 -8.22 -3.87
C SER A 277 0.17 -9.47 -4.57
N GLY A 278 -1.11 -9.46 -4.91
CA GLY A 278 -1.81 -10.67 -5.34
C GLY A 278 -1.88 -11.68 -4.18
N GLU A 279 -1.32 -12.87 -4.39
CA GLU A 279 -1.30 -13.95 -3.40
C GLU A 279 -0.01 -14.01 -2.55
N LYS A 280 0.94 -13.11 -2.80
CA LYS A 280 2.21 -13.03 -2.06
C LYS A 280 2.19 -11.89 -1.05
N ILE A 281 2.98 -12.07 0.02
CA ILE A 281 3.28 -10.98 0.96
C ILE A 281 4.47 -10.21 0.44
N GLU A 282 4.36 -8.88 0.44
CA GLU A 282 5.46 -7.98 0.13
C GLU A 282 6.25 -7.63 1.39
N ILE A 283 7.55 -7.42 1.20
CA ILE A 283 8.42 -6.84 2.23
C ILE A 283 8.05 -5.35 2.37
N VAL A 284 7.62 -4.96 3.56
CA VAL A 284 7.39 -3.55 3.89
C VAL A 284 8.74 -2.89 4.16
N SER A 285 9.25 -2.16 3.19
CA SER A 285 10.60 -1.57 3.24
C SER A 285 10.82 -0.68 4.47
N GLU A 286 9.80 0.07 4.90
CA GLU A 286 9.86 0.96 6.08
C GLU A 286 10.03 0.20 7.42
N ARG A 287 9.88 -1.14 7.42
CA ARG A 287 10.19 -2.00 8.57
C ARG A 287 11.63 -2.51 8.59
N GLN A 288 12.43 -2.19 7.58
CA GLN A 288 13.83 -2.58 7.51
C GLN A 288 14.71 -1.64 8.34
N ALA A 289 15.79 -2.18 8.92
CA ALA A 289 16.66 -1.46 9.86
C ALA A 289 17.15 -0.12 9.35
N TYR A 290 17.63 -0.05 8.10
CA TYR A 290 18.20 1.17 7.54
C TYR A 290 17.15 2.28 7.35
N LEU A 291 15.91 1.96 6.96
CA LEU A 291 14.84 2.95 6.84
C LEU A 291 14.34 3.40 8.22
N LEU A 292 14.24 2.49 9.18
CA LEU A 292 13.92 2.86 10.57
C LEU A 292 14.95 3.85 11.13
N PHE A 293 16.23 3.64 10.83
CA PHE A 293 17.29 4.57 11.22
C PHE A 293 17.14 5.93 10.54
N ASP A 294 16.99 5.94 9.22
CA ASP A 294 16.84 7.18 8.43
C ASP A 294 15.63 8.01 8.89
N ARG A 295 14.48 7.36 9.13
CA ARG A 295 13.28 8.04 9.61
C ARG A 295 13.46 8.60 11.02
N MET A 296 14.11 7.85 11.90
CA MET A 296 14.44 8.28 13.24
C MET A 296 15.37 9.52 13.22
N VAL A 297 16.44 9.47 12.45
CA VAL A 297 17.40 10.58 12.29
C VAL A 297 16.69 11.81 11.73
N ALA A 298 15.93 11.65 10.64
CA ALA A 298 15.17 12.75 10.04
C ALA A 298 14.22 13.40 11.04
N TYR A 299 13.49 12.60 11.83
CA TYR A 299 12.57 13.10 12.84
C TYR A 299 13.28 13.89 13.93
N HIS A 300 14.41 13.40 14.46
CA HIS A 300 15.19 14.12 15.50
C HIS A 300 15.72 15.45 14.98
N ILE A 301 16.29 15.47 13.77
CA ILE A 301 16.77 16.71 13.13
C ILE A 301 15.64 17.72 12.96
N MET A 302 14.47 17.28 12.49
CA MET A 302 13.31 18.18 12.30
C MET A 302 12.79 18.78 13.61
N GLN A 303 12.86 18.02 14.70
CA GLN A 303 12.47 18.51 16.02
C GLN A 303 13.59 19.33 16.71
N GLY A 304 14.74 19.53 16.06
CA GLY A 304 15.90 20.21 16.64
C GLY A 304 16.53 19.44 17.80
N LEU A 305 16.38 18.12 17.83
CA LEU A 305 16.87 17.24 18.89
C LEU A 305 18.21 16.61 18.50
N PRO A 306 19.14 16.42 19.45
CA PRO A 306 20.35 15.67 19.21
C PRO A 306 20.01 14.20 18.93
N ILE A 307 20.81 13.54 18.10
CA ILE A 307 20.73 12.10 17.85
C ILE A 307 21.62 11.41 18.88
N PRO A 308 21.05 10.68 19.87
CA PRO A 308 21.81 10.19 21.01
C PRO A 308 22.50 8.83 20.77
N ILE A 309 22.40 8.26 19.58
CA ILE A 309 22.89 6.91 19.24
C ILE A 309 23.48 6.91 17.85
N ASP A 310 24.54 6.16 17.63
CA ASP A 310 25.07 5.93 16.29
C ASP A 310 24.35 4.77 15.56
N SER A 311 24.66 4.59 14.28
CA SER A 311 24.00 3.56 13.45
C SER A 311 24.29 2.12 13.92
N SER A 312 25.50 1.87 14.42
CA SER A 312 25.90 0.53 14.89
C SER A 312 25.13 0.12 16.14
N ASP A 313 25.08 1.03 17.12
CA ASP A 313 24.35 0.80 18.37
C ASP A 313 22.84 0.77 18.13
N PHE A 314 22.33 1.56 17.15
CA PHE A 314 20.93 1.48 16.75
C PHE A 314 20.55 0.10 16.20
N TYR A 315 21.36 -0.46 15.29
CA TYR A 315 21.08 -1.79 14.72
C TYR A 315 21.15 -2.90 15.76
N CYS A 316 22.12 -2.84 16.67
CA CYS A 316 22.20 -3.76 17.80
C CYS A 316 20.96 -3.64 18.70
N GLY A 317 20.57 -2.41 19.03
CA GLY A 317 19.41 -2.15 19.86
C GLY A 317 18.07 -2.52 19.23
N LEU A 318 17.97 -2.51 17.89
CA LEU A 318 16.79 -3.05 17.19
C LEU A 318 16.66 -4.56 17.38
N ASP A 319 17.75 -5.30 17.17
CA ASP A 319 17.77 -6.76 17.31
C ASP A 319 17.49 -7.21 18.78
N GLU A 320 17.83 -6.37 19.77
CA GLU A 320 17.56 -6.63 21.19
C GLU A 320 16.12 -6.37 21.61
N ARG A 321 15.48 -5.34 21.02
CA ARG A 321 14.19 -4.80 21.52
C ARG A 321 12.97 -5.16 20.67
N PHE A 322 13.18 -5.55 19.41
CA PHE A 322 12.10 -5.81 18.47
C PHE A 322 12.23 -7.19 17.82
N LEU A 323 11.09 -7.78 17.48
CA LEU A 323 11.04 -9.07 16.83
C LEU A 323 11.31 -8.93 15.34
N LYS A 324 12.19 -9.78 14.80
CA LYS A 324 12.60 -9.75 13.39
C LYS A 324 12.02 -10.91 12.61
N ARG A 325 11.40 -10.64 11.45
CA ARG A 325 10.94 -11.62 10.46
C ARG A 325 11.26 -11.12 9.06
N ASP A 326 11.82 -11.96 8.23
CA ASP A 326 12.14 -11.67 6.81
C ASP A 326 12.89 -10.33 6.59
N GLY A 327 13.78 -9.97 7.53
CA GLY A 327 14.53 -8.71 7.50
C GLY A 327 13.75 -7.47 7.98
N MET A 328 12.51 -7.64 8.42
CA MET A 328 11.63 -6.60 8.97
C MET A 328 11.51 -6.70 10.48
N TYR A 329 11.26 -5.57 11.15
CA TYR A 329 11.04 -5.49 12.59
C TYR A 329 9.57 -5.27 12.95
N PHE A 330 9.14 -5.87 14.05
CA PHE A 330 7.75 -5.87 14.51
C PHE A 330 7.65 -5.63 16.01
N LEU A 331 6.52 -5.04 16.42
CA LEU A 331 6.12 -5.02 17.81
C LEU A 331 5.58 -6.41 18.23
N PRO A 332 5.64 -6.77 19.51
CA PRO A 332 5.18 -8.08 19.99
C PRO A 332 3.72 -8.41 19.63
N ASP A 333 2.84 -7.41 19.62
CA ASP A 333 1.44 -7.55 19.25
C ASP A 333 1.20 -7.72 17.74
N GLN A 334 2.13 -7.28 16.90
CA GLN A 334 2.05 -7.34 15.45
C GLN A 334 2.53 -8.67 14.86
N ILE A 335 3.43 -9.38 15.57
CA ILE A 335 4.10 -10.57 15.03
C ILE A 335 3.10 -11.68 14.67
N ASN A 336 2.03 -11.81 15.46
CA ASN A 336 1.01 -12.82 15.24
C ASN A 336 0.24 -12.59 13.93
N GLU A 337 -0.06 -11.35 13.64
CA GLU A 337 -0.73 -10.95 12.39
C GLU A 337 0.17 -11.27 11.19
N TYR A 338 1.45 -10.89 11.26
CA TYR A 338 2.41 -11.17 10.20
C TYR A 338 2.63 -12.67 9.98
N ASP A 339 2.89 -13.43 11.06
CA ASP A 339 3.11 -14.88 10.96
C ASP A 339 1.86 -15.61 10.44
N THR A 340 0.65 -15.18 10.81
CA THR A 340 -0.59 -15.73 10.27
C THR A 340 -0.72 -15.46 8.78
N ALA A 341 -0.49 -14.23 8.37
CA ALA A 341 -0.55 -13.85 6.96
C ALA A 341 0.51 -14.60 6.13
N ARG A 342 1.73 -14.78 6.69
CA ARG A 342 2.79 -15.55 6.05
C ARG A 342 2.41 -17.01 5.84
N ILE A 343 1.80 -17.64 6.83
CA ILE A 343 1.29 -19.01 6.70
C ILE A 343 0.27 -19.12 5.56
N ILE A 344 -0.63 -18.13 5.47
CA ILE A 344 -1.66 -18.08 4.42
C ILE A 344 -1.04 -17.89 3.04
N ALA A 345 -0.04 -17.01 2.93
CA ALA A 345 0.64 -16.73 1.67
C ALA A 345 1.56 -17.86 1.21
N ASP A 346 2.11 -18.65 2.13
CA ASP A 346 2.90 -19.86 1.83
C ASP A 346 2.03 -21.02 1.30
N ILE A 347 0.71 -20.92 1.41
CA ILE A 347 -0.23 -21.79 0.69
C ILE A 347 -0.30 -21.24 -0.76
N GLU A 348 0.66 -21.66 -1.58
CA GLU A 348 0.73 -21.27 -3.00
C GLU A 348 -0.58 -21.59 -3.73
N PRO A 349 -1.03 -20.72 -4.67
CA PRO A 349 -2.15 -21.03 -5.53
C PRO A 349 -1.86 -22.28 -6.32
N ILE A 350 -2.84 -23.13 -6.36
CA ILE A 350 -2.79 -24.48 -6.93
C ILE A 350 -2.57 -24.37 -8.44
N GLN A 351 -1.36 -24.66 -8.92
CA GLN A 351 -1.16 -25.05 -10.29
C GLN A 351 -1.59 -26.51 -10.42
N PHE A 352 -2.72 -26.75 -11.09
CA PHE A 352 -3.19 -28.11 -11.35
C PHE A 352 -2.13 -28.91 -12.10
N SER A 353 -1.62 -29.94 -11.46
CA SER A 353 -0.65 -30.87 -12.04
C SER A 353 -1.36 -32.15 -12.49
N LEU A 354 -1.18 -32.50 -13.77
CA LEU A 354 -1.72 -33.74 -14.33
C LEU A 354 -0.89 -34.99 -13.91
N PHE A 355 0.37 -34.78 -13.49
CA PHE A 355 1.26 -35.88 -13.11
C PHE A 355 2.07 -35.50 -11.88
N VAL A 356 2.36 -36.49 -11.05
CA VAL A 356 3.19 -36.37 -9.84
C VAL A 356 4.62 -36.80 -10.19
N THR A 357 5.54 -35.84 -10.25
CA THR A 357 6.96 -36.07 -10.58
C THR A 357 7.91 -35.64 -9.45
N ASN A 358 7.46 -34.82 -8.52
CA ASN A 358 8.21 -34.32 -7.37
C ASN A 358 7.25 -33.95 -6.24
N GLU A 359 7.76 -33.59 -5.07
CA GLU A 359 6.97 -33.21 -3.91
C GLU A 359 6.01 -32.05 -4.19
N LYS A 360 6.46 -31.02 -4.92
CA LYS A 360 5.61 -29.86 -5.29
C LYS A 360 4.42 -30.26 -6.15
N THR A 361 4.62 -31.11 -7.16
CA THR A 361 3.54 -31.63 -8.01
C THR A 361 2.62 -32.58 -7.24
N ALA A 362 3.14 -33.32 -6.25
CA ALA A 362 2.36 -34.15 -5.35
C ALA A 362 1.40 -33.30 -4.49
N ILE A 363 1.90 -32.23 -3.91
CA ILE A 363 1.10 -31.28 -3.11
C ILE A 363 0.01 -30.65 -3.98
N SER A 364 0.36 -30.18 -5.19
CA SER A 364 -0.61 -29.57 -6.13
C SER A 364 -1.71 -30.57 -6.53
N TRP A 365 -1.33 -31.82 -6.82
CA TRP A 365 -2.27 -32.87 -7.15
C TRP A 365 -3.20 -33.20 -5.97
N LEU A 366 -2.68 -33.26 -4.76
CA LEU A 366 -3.46 -33.49 -3.53
C LEU A 366 -4.46 -32.37 -3.29
N TYR A 367 -4.08 -31.11 -3.47
CA TYR A 367 -5.00 -29.99 -3.40
C TYR A 367 -6.17 -30.18 -4.38
N GLN A 368 -5.88 -30.55 -5.64
CA GLN A 368 -6.92 -30.84 -6.62
C GLN A 368 -7.86 -31.96 -6.14
N GLN A 369 -7.30 -33.07 -5.67
CA GLN A 369 -8.09 -34.25 -5.23
C GLN A 369 -8.97 -33.95 -3.99
N LEU A 370 -8.56 -33.04 -3.14
CA LEU A 370 -9.25 -32.66 -1.90
C LEU A 370 -10.17 -31.43 -2.07
N SER A 371 -10.19 -30.82 -3.26
CA SER A 371 -11.09 -29.71 -3.55
C SER A 371 -12.56 -30.18 -3.70
N ASP A 372 -13.50 -29.27 -3.46
CA ASP A 372 -14.94 -29.55 -3.56
C ASP A 372 -15.34 -30.03 -4.96
N GLU A 373 -14.65 -29.56 -6.01
CA GLU A 373 -14.88 -30.00 -7.41
C GLU A 373 -14.60 -31.48 -7.62
N TYR A 374 -13.68 -32.08 -6.83
CA TYR A 374 -13.31 -33.50 -6.91
C TYR A 374 -13.88 -34.35 -5.76
N GLY A 375 -14.86 -33.82 -5.03
CA GLY A 375 -15.61 -34.52 -4.00
C GLY A 375 -15.16 -34.27 -2.56
N GLY A 376 -14.38 -33.21 -2.32
CA GLY A 376 -14.03 -32.70 -0.99
C GLY A 376 -13.10 -33.61 -0.16
N PRO A 377 -13.22 -33.56 1.18
CA PRO A 377 -12.35 -34.29 2.10
C PRO A 377 -12.35 -35.82 1.88
N LYS A 378 -11.15 -36.42 1.85
CA LYS A 378 -10.94 -37.87 1.59
C LYS A 378 -10.08 -38.52 2.64
N THR A 379 -10.32 -39.82 2.87
CA THR A 379 -9.46 -40.65 3.69
C THR A 379 -8.17 -41.05 2.99
N TYR A 380 -7.16 -41.42 3.73
CA TYR A 380 -5.90 -41.93 3.18
C TYR A 380 -6.13 -43.09 2.19
N ALA A 381 -7.05 -44.01 2.52
CA ALA A 381 -7.37 -45.17 1.70
C ALA A 381 -8.01 -44.81 0.35
N GLU A 382 -8.69 -43.66 0.25
CA GLU A 382 -9.26 -43.13 -1.00
C GLU A 382 -8.23 -42.39 -1.85
N ILE A 383 -7.23 -41.76 -1.21
CA ILE A 383 -6.17 -40.98 -1.88
C ILE A 383 -5.07 -41.89 -2.42
N GLN A 384 -4.57 -42.84 -1.61
CA GLN A 384 -3.39 -43.63 -1.90
C GLN A 384 -3.43 -44.38 -3.25
N PRO A 385 -4.52 -45.09 -3.65
CA PRO A 385 -4.55 -45.82 -4.92
C PRO A 385 -4.47 -44.87 -6.12
N LYS A 386 -5.11 -43.72 -6.04
CA LYS A 386 -5.08 -42.69 -7.10
C LYS A 386 -3.72 -42.03 -7.20
N PHE A 387 -3.12 -41.72 -6.07
CA PHE A 387 -1.78 -41.15 -5.99
C PHE A 387 -0.75 -42.06 -6.66
N MET A 388 -0.79 -43.35 -6.36
CA MET A 388 0.13 -44.36 -6.94
C MET A 388 -0.03 -44.49 -8.48
N GLN A 389 -1.21 -44.23 -9.03
CA GLN A 389 -1.44 -44.26 -10.48
C GLN A 389 -0.85 -43.04 -11.20
N GLU A 390 -0.81 -41.90 -10.51
CA GLU A 390 -0.37 -40.62 -11.09
C GLU A 390 1.12 -40.33 -10.86
N VAL A 391 1.77 -41.05 -9.93
CA VAL A 391 3.22 -40.94 -9.73
C VAL A 391 3.93 -41.51 -10.98
N LYS A 392 4.60 -40.59 -11.68
CA LYS A 392 5.49 -40.93 -12.81
C LYS A 392 6.96 -40.84 -12.34
N ALA A 393 7.91 -41.10 -13.22
CA ALA A 393 9.34 -41.12 -12.88
C ALA A 393 9.74 -39.87 -12.08
N VAL A 394 10.12 -40.09 -10.83
CA VAL A 394 10.65 -39.05 -9.92
C VAL A 394 12.03 -38.66 -10.44
N ASP A 395 12.38 -37.37 -10.36
CA ASP A 395 13.68 -36.87 -10.77
C ASP A 395 14.81 -37.59 -10.02
N LYS A 396 15.89 -37.94 -10.70
CA LYS A 396 16.96 -38.81 -10.22
C LYS A 396 17.66 -38.30 -8.93
N TYR A 397 17.50 -37.05 -8.60
CA TYR A 397 18.16 -36.38 -7.48
C TYR A 397 17.19 -35.92 -6.39
N GLU A 398 15.89 -36.22 -6.48
CA GLU A 398 14.88 -35.79 -5.54
C GLU A 398 14.33 -37.01 -4.76
N GLU A 399 14.48 -37.01 -3.45
CA GLU A 399 13.81 -37.98 -2.57
C GLU A 399 12.37 -37.52 -2.34
N MET A 400 11.42 -38.23 -2.92
CA MET A 400 10.00 -37.94 -2.73
C MET A 400 9.55 -38.51 -1.36
N PRO A 401 9.01 -37.64 -0.47
CA PRO A 401 8.49 -38.12 0.80
C PRO A 401 7.31 -39.09 0.59
N GLU A 402 7.07 -39.98 1.57
CA GLU A 402 5.88 -40.82 1.56
C GLU A 402 4.60 -39.97 1.57
N LEU A 403 3.56 -40.46 0.91
CA LEU A 403 2.26 -39.76 0.81
C LEU A 403 1.73 -39.32 2.18
N GLN A 404 1.93 -40.12 3.22
CA GLN A 404 1.48 -39.78 4.57
C GLN A 404 2.22 -38.58 5.13
N VAL A 405 3.51 -38.44 4.89
CA VAL A 405 4.32 -37.30 5.31
C VAL A 405 3.86 -36.03 4.58
N ILE A 406 3.64 -36.14 3.28
CA ILE A 406 3.14 -35.01 2.46
C ILE A 406 1.77 -34.52 2.98
N LEU A 407 0.87 -35.47 3.32
CA LEU A 407 -0.45 -35.13 3.86
C LEU A 407 -0.35 -34.50 5.25
N GLU A 408 0.48 -35.04 6.14
CA GLU A 408 0.65 -34.52 7.51
C GLU A 408 1.29 -33.12 7.52
N GLU A 409 2.16 -32.82 6.57
CA GLU A 409 2.84 -31.52 6.49
C GLU A 409 2.00 -30.41 5.84
N ASN A 410 1.07 -30.76 4.92
CA ASN A 410 0.39 -29.77 4.08
C ASN A 410 -1.12 -29.73 4.25
N PHE A 411 -1.75 -30.72 4.89
CA PHE A 411 -3.21 -30.84 5.00
C PHE A 411 -3.63 -31.10 6.44
N ILE A 412 -4.90 -30.85 6.75
CA ILE A 412 -5.49 -31.09 8.06
C ILE A 412 -6.35 -32.34 8.03
N LYS A 413 -6.27 -33.16 9.08
CA LYS A 413 -7.07 -34.36 9.25
C LYS A 413 -8.21 -34.08 10.22
N ASP A 414 -9.46 -34.38 9.82
CA ASP A 414 -10.62 -34.27 10.68
C ASP A 414 -10.73 -35.46 11.67
N ASP A 415 -11.69 -35.38 12.60
CA ASP A 415 -11.92 -36.42 13.61
C ASP A 415 -12.40 -37.77 13.00
N ASN A 416 -12.87 -37.75 11.74
CA ASN A 416 -13.29 -38.94 10.98
C ASN A 416 -12.16 -39.56 10.15
N GLY A 417 -10.94 -39.02 10.26
CA GLY A 417 -9.77 -39.48 9.54
C GLY A 417 -9.68 -39.05 8.09
N ARG A 418 -10.46 -38.04 7.66
CA ARG A 418 -10.42 -37.48 6.33
C ARG A 418 -9.49 -36.29 6.29
N TRP A 419 -8.71 -36.20 5.21
CA TRP A 419 -7.85 -35.05 4.93
C TRP A 419 -8.63 -34.00 4.16
N TYR A 420 -8.42 -32.74 4.47
CA TYR A 420 -9.03 -31.60 3.79
C TYR A 420 -8.03 -30.43 3.64
N ILE A 421 -8.33 -29.56 2.69
CA ILE A 421 -7.56 -28.35 2.43
C ILE A 421 -7.82 -27.38 3.58
N PRO A 422 -6.76 -26.81 4.22
CA PRO A 422 -6.93 -25.79 5.23
C PRO A 422 -7.74 -24.60 4.71
N ASP A 423 -8.88 -24.32 5.32
CA ASP A 423 -9.67 -23.13 4.98
C ASP A 423 -9.12 -21.95 5.78
N VAL A 424 -8.32 -21.14 5.10
CA VAL A 424 -7.66 -19.97 5.71
C VAL A 424 -8.64 -18.86 6.12
N THR A 425 -9.88 -18.92 5.66
CA THR A 425 -10.93 -17.97 6.07
C THR A 425 -11.58 -18.37 7.39
N LYS A 426 -11.39 -19.63 7.83
CA LYS A 426 -11.90 -20.14 9.10
C LYS A 426 -10.84 -20.06 10.18
N GLU A 427 -11.12 -19.30 11.21
CA GLU A 427 -10.20 -19.05 12.34
C GLU A 427 -9.64 -20.37 12.97
N GLY A 428 -10.47 -21.41 13.08
CA GLY A 428 -10.08 -22.70 13.62
C GLY A 428 -9.06 -23.46 12.76
N ASP A 429 -9.12 -23.37 11.46
CA ASP A 429 -8.19 -24.03 10.54
C ASP A 429 -6.84 -23.29 10.49
N VAL A 430 -6.87 -21.98 10.52
CA VAL A 430 -5.68 -21.14 10.63
C VAL A 430 -4.96 -21.40 11.96
N ALA A 431 -5.70 -21.51 13.07
CA ALA A 431 -5.13 -21.81 14.39
C ALA A 431 -4.43 -23.19 14.42
N LYS A 432 -5.04 -24.21 13.82
CA LYS A 432 -4.43 -25.56 13.72
C LYS A 432 -3.16 -25.56 12.87
N LEU A 433 -3.18 -24.86 11.74
CA LEU A 433 -2.01 -24.73 10.86
C LEU A 433 -0.86 -24.01 11.57
N ARG A 434 -1.20 -22.94 12.29
CA ARG A 434 -0.26 -22.16 13.10
C ARG A 434 0.36 -23.00 14.22
N GLU A 435 -0.45 -23.73 14.97
CA GLU A 435 0.03 -24.62 16.04
C GLU A 435 1.00 -25.68 15.49
N LYS A 436 0.70 -26.25 14.32
CA LYS A 436 1.57 -27.22 13.65
C LYS A 436 2.93 -26.61 13.28
N ASN A 437 2.96 -25.40 12.72
CA ASN A 437 4.20 -24.75 12.34
C ASN A 437 5.03 -24.33 13.57
N LEU A 438 4.37 -23.86 14.64
CA LEU A 438 5.02 -23.56 15.91
C LEU A 438 5.67 -24.80 16.54
N ILE A 439 5.02 -25.96 16.46
CA ILE A 439 5.57 -27.23 16.93
C ILE A 439 6.79 -27.64 16.09
N LYS A 440 6.73 -27.51 14.77
CA LYS A 440 7.87 -27.82 13.89
C LYS A 440 9.08 -26.90 14.17
N GLU A 441 8.84 -25.62 14.40
CA GLU A 441 9.88 -24.67 14.82
C GLU A 441 10.48 -25.05 16.18
N PHE A 442 9.64 -25.42 17.13
CA PHE A 442 10.05 -25.92 18.45
C PHE A 442 10.91 -27.20 18.37
N GLU A 443 10.52 -28.16 17.53
CA GLU A 443 11.31 -29.37 17.28
C GLU A 443 12.69 -29.05 16.69
N GLY A 444 12.80 -28.03 15.87
CA GLY A 444 14.07 -27.47 15.40
C GLY A 444 14.94 -26.95 16.55
N TYR A 445 14.36 -26.28 17.54
CA TYR A 445 15.08 -25.82 18.74
C TYR A 445 15.53 -27.00 19.61
N MET A 446 14.71 -28.04 19.75
CA MET A 446 15.07 -29.25 20.45
C MET A 446 16.26 -29.97 19.78
N ALA A 447 16.26 -30.04 18.45
CA ALA A 447 17.33 -30.72 17.69
C ALA A 447 18.64 -29.91 17.67
N SER A 448 18.62 -28.62 17.89
CA SER A 448 19.79 -27.73 17.90
C SER A 448 20.66 -28.01 19.15
N LYS A 449 21.98 -27.73 19.06
CA LYS A 449 22.91 -27.87 20.18
C LYS A 449 23.39 -26.49 20.67
N GLY A 450 23.49 -26.32 22.00
CA GLY A 450 24.02 -25.11 22.63
C GLY A 450 22.94 -24.12 23.04
N LYS A 451 23.35 -22.92 23.51
CA LYS A 451 22.43 -21.84 23.92
C LYS A 451 21.69 -21.26 22.71
N LEU A 452 20.39 -21.07 22.85
CA LEU A 452 19.56 -20.47 21.83
C LEU A 452 19.73 -18.94 21.87
N LYS A 453 20.27 -18.35 20.79
CA LYS A 453 20.50 -16.91 20.68
C LYS A 453 19.29 -16.17 20.10
N SER A 454 18.47 -16.86 19.32
CA SER A 454 17.21 -16.34 18.76
C SER A 454 16.18 -17.47 18.75
N PHE A 455 14.98 -17.18 19.19
CA PHE A 455 13.88 -18.14 19.23
C PHE A 455 12.57 -17.38 19.33
N ARG A 456 11.50 -18.05 18.99
CA ARG A 456 10.14 -17.53 19.07
C ARG A 456 9.51 -17.98 20.38
N SER A 457 9.20 -17.05 21.27
CA SER A 457 8.61 -17.36 22.60
C SER A 457 7.32 -18.16 22.50
N GLU A 458 6.49 -17.91 21.48
CA GLU A 458 5.27 -18.70 21.26
C GLU A 458 5.55 -20.14 20.84
N ALA A 459 6.56 -20.41 20.03
CA ALA A 459 6.95 -21.77 19.71
C ALA A 459 7.42 -22.52 20.96
N ILE A 460 8.14 -21.83 21.85
CA ILE A 460 8.54 -22.38 23.15
C ILE A 460 7.31 -22.66 24.02
N ARG A 461 6.34 -21.73 24.11
CA ARG A 461 5.10 -21.91 24.90
C ARG A 461 4.29 -23.11 24.40
N VAL A 462 4.05 -23.19 23.10
CA VAL A 462 3.31 -24.30 22.47
C VAL A 462 4.05 -25.61 22.62
N GLY A 463 5.37 -25.60 22.41
CA GLY A 463 6.22 -26.77 22.60
C GLY A 463 6.26 -27.26 24.05
N PHE A 464 6.38 -26.37 25.03
CA PHE A 464 6.33 -26.70 26.45
C PHE A 464 4.96 -27.26 26.85
N SER A 465 3.86 -26.70 26.32
CA SER A 465 2.52 -27.25 26.51
C SER A 465 2.39 -28.66 25.96
N LYS A 466 2.95 -28.94 24.77
CA LYS A 466 3.00 -30.31 24.19
C LYS A 466 3.80 -31.26 25.06
N LEU A 467 5.02 -30.91 25.41
CA LEU A 467 5.89 -31.75 26.28
C LEU A 467 5.26 -32.00 27.65
N TRP A 468 4.55 -31.00 28.18
CA TRP A 468 3.82 -31.13 29.44
C TRP A 468 2.68 -32.17 29.36
N LYS A 469 1.89 -32.13 28.28
CA LYS A 469 0.84 -33.14 28.03
C LYS A 469 1.43 -34.54 27.89
N GLU A 470 2.61 -34.65 27.28
CA GLU A 470 3.37 -35.86 27.11
C GLU A 470 4.13 -36.32 28.39
N LYS A 471 4.07 -35.50 29.47
CA LYS A 471 4.78 -35.71 30.73
C LYS A 471 6.31 -35.78 30.60
N ASN A 472 6.85 -35.14 29.56
CA ASN A 472 8.29 -35.09 29.29
C ASN A 472 8.93 -33.87 29.98
N TYR A 473 8.92 -33.85 31.31
CA TYR A 473 9.40 -32.76 32.14
C TYR A 473 10.90 -32.47 31.95
N LYS A 474 11.68 -33.53 31.77
CA LYS A 474 13.12 -33.41 31.55
C LYS A 474 13.45 -32.60 30.30
N ALA A 475 12.75 -32.83 29.20
CA ALA A 475 12.98 -32.09 27.96
C ALA A 475 12.61 -30.60 28.10
N ILE A 476 11.62 -30.24 28.94
CA ILE A 476 11.28 -28.85 29.26
C ILE A 476 12.45 -28.19 30.00
N VAL A 477 13.00 -28.81 31.03
CA VAL A 477 14.13 -28.29 31.80
C VAL A 477 15.38 -28.17 30.92
N ASP A 478 15.73 -29.24 30.18
CA ASP A 478 16.90 -29.25 29.31
C ASP A 478 16.86 -28.14 28.23
N LEU A 479 15.68 -27.77 27.72
CA LEU A 479 15.54 -26.69 26.75
C LEU A 479 15.50 -25.32 27.44
N ALA A 480 14.83 -25.18 28.59
CA ALA A 480 14.76 -23.94 29.35
C ALA A 480 16.15 -23.47 29.79
N ASP A 481 17.02 -24.37 30.20
CA ASP A 481 18.42 -24.08 30.57
C ASP A 481 19.28 -23.58 29.39
N ARG A 482 18.78 -23.71 28.15
CA ARG A 482 19.44 -23.24 26.93
C ARG A 482 18.90 -21.88 26.49
N LEU A 483 17.79 -21.40 27.09
CA LEU A 483 17.24 -20.09 26.89
C LEU A 483 18.03 -19.04 27.70
N PRO A 484 18.01 -17.75 27.32
CA PRO A 484 18.53 -16.69 28.17
C PRO A 484 17.73 -16.58 29.48
N ASP A 485 18.42 -16.45 30.61
CA ASP A 485 17.81 -16.37 31.94
C ASP A 485 16.74 -15.30 32.06
N VAL A 486 16.96 -14.14 31.39
CA VAL A 486 16.02 -13.03 31.33
C VAL A 486 14.69 -13.46 30.70
N THR A 487 14.71 -14.22 29.63
CA THR A 487 13.49 -14.66 28.92
C THR A 487 12.66 -15.63 29.75
N VAL A 488 13.33 -16.56 30.48
CA VAL A 488 12.61 -17.48 31.34
C VAL A 488 11.94 -16.76 32.50
N GLN A 489 12.57 -15.72 33.04
CA GLN A 489 12.04 -14.93 34.15
C GLN A 489 10.95 -13.91 33.73
N GLU A 490 11.02 -13.36 32.52
CA GLU A 490 10.06 -12.35 32.03
C GLU A 490 8.78 -12.96 31.47
N ASP A 491 8.80 -14.23 31.04
CA ASP A 491 7.61 -14.92 30.51
C ASP A 491 6.94 -15.79 31.58
N PRO A 492 5.77 -15.37 32.11
CA PRO A 492 5.10 -16.10 33.20
C PRO A 492 4.73 -17.53 32.82
N ASN A 493 4.44 -17.81 31.53
CA ASN A 493 4.07 -19.17 31.09
C ASN A 493 5.30 -20.07 30.97
N ILE A 494 6.38 -19.56 30.40
CA ILE A 494 7.65 -20.31 30.32
C ILE A 494 8.18 -20.61 31.71
N LEU A 495 8.18 -19.59 32.60
CA LEU A 495 8.61 -19.74 33.98
C LEU A 495 7.78 -20.79 34.72
N MET A 496 6.45 -20.75 34.58
CA MET A 496 5.56 -21.75 35.21
C MET A 496 5.88 -23.18 34.76
N TYR A 497 6.05 -23.43 33.46
CA TYR A 497 6.40 -24.77 32.96
C TYR A 497 7.78 -25.21 33.46
N TYR A 498 8.76 -24.31 33.53
CA TYR A 498 10.10 -24.58 34.01
C TYR A 498 10.11 -24.96 35.50
N ASP A 499 9.56 -24.10 36.38
CA ASP A 499 9.54 -24.28 37.83
C ASP A 499 8.84 -25.58 38.24
N ILE A 500 7.66 -25.84 37.64
CA ILE A 500 6.93 -27.08 37.97
C ILE A 500 7.64 -28.31 37.39
N SER A 501 8.27 -28.21 36.22
CA SER A 501 9.04 -29.32 35.65
C SER A 501 10.30 -29.64 36.46
N LEU A 502 10.99 -28.58 36.93
CA LEU A 502 12.17 -28.74 37.79
C LEU A 502 11.86 -29.49 39.12
N SER A 503 10.65 -29.32 39.65
CA SER A 503 10.20 -30.05 40.85
C SER A 503 9.81 -31.52 40.60
N ARG A 504 9.75 -31.96 39.33
CA ARG A 504 9.32 -33.31 38.92
C ARG A 504 10.42 -34.12 38.22
N VAL A 505 11.57 -33.52 37.95
CA VAL A 505 12.78 -34.17 37.43
C VAL A 505 13.74 -34.46 38.56
#